data_b698fd942912b9989cac8bdb501a7828
#
_entry.id   b698fd942912b9989cac8bdb501a7828
#
_cell.length_a   1.000
_cell.length_b   1.000
_cell.length_c   1.000
_cell.angle_alpha   90.00
_cell.angle_beta   90.00
_cell.angle_gamma   90.00
#
_symmetry.space_group_name_H-M   'P 1'
#
loop_
_entity.id
_entity.type
_entity.pdbx_description
1 polymer ?
#
loop_
_entity_poly.entity_id
_entity_poly.type
_entity_poly.pdbx_seq_one_letter_code
_entity_poly.pdbx_strand_id
1 'polypeptide(L)'
;MGLFNFRSKKADDTAPVTADTQPGFLARMRAKLNRGDSWLTYDLANLLPGGKIDEQVLDELEMRLIGADVGIETTEKILAGLRGKVARKELGNLDALLAALRQALLDIVAPVSRPLVVDESRQPYVILVVGVNGSGKTTTIGKLARLFTAEGRKVVLAAGDTFRAAAIEQLQVWGDRNDVPVIAQAAGADPAAVIYDALQSAQARGADVLIADTAGRLHTQSNLMDELKKVKRVLGRLDPSAPHEVLLVLDAGQGQNALAQAQ
;
A
#
# COMPACT_ATOMS: atom_id res chain seq x y z
N MET A 1 -1.15 -72.91 -1.60
CA MET A 1 -2.49 -72.56 -1.17
C MET A 1 -2.60 -71.07 -1.01
N GLY A 2 -3.24 -70.47 -1.83
CA GLY A 2 -4.13 -69.40 -1.88
C GLY A 2 -3.72 -68.31 -2.86
N LEU A 3 -4.10 -68.44 -4.12
CA LEU A 3 -4.05 -67.46 -5.18
C LEU A 3 -5.01 -66.30 -4.89
N PHE A 4 -4.57 -65.05 -4.97
CA PHE A 4 -5.48 -63.92 -5.24
C PHE A 4 -5.07 -63.26 -6.55
N ASN A 5 -5.89 -63.50 -7.56
CA ASN A 5 -5.95 -62.78 -8.82
C ASN A 5 -6.45 -61.35 -8.60
N PHE A 6 -5.66 -60.34 -9.02
CA PHE A 6 -6.18 -58.98 -9.24
C PHE A 6 -6.33 -58.72 -10.75
N ARG A 7 -7.56 -58.74 -11.16
CA ARG A 7 -8.02 -58.38 -12.50
C ARG A 7 -7.84 -56.85 -12.71
N SER A 8 -7.07 -56.47 -13.69
CA SER A 8 -7.00 -55.12 -14.22
C SER A 8 -8.36 -54.70 -14.80
N LYS A 9 -8.90 -53.59 -14.34
CA LYS A 9 -9.96 -52.82 -15.02
C LYS A 9 -9.34 -51.53 -15.59
N LYS A 10 -9.16 -51.52 -16.91
CA LYS A 10 -9.04 -50.29 -17.68
C LYS A 10 -10.36 -49.52 -17.53
N ALA A 11 -10.30 -48.28 -17.13
CA ALA A 11 -11.30 -47.29 -17.38
C ALA A 11 -10.60 -46.07 -17.93
N ASP A 12 -10.76 -45.87 -19.22
CA ASP A 12 -10.63 -44.57 -19.87
C ASP A 12 -11.68 -43.65 -19.27
N ASP A 13 -11.26 -42.55 -18.70
CA ASP A 13 -12.10 -41.39 -18.49
C ASP A 13 -11.21 -40.14 -18.60
N THR A 14 -11.11 -39.67 -19.83
CA THR A 14 -10.63 -38.34 -20.16
C THR A 14 -11.75 -37.32 -19.87
N ALA A 15 -11.85 -36.87 -18.64
CA ALA A 15 -12.59 -35.67 -18.32
C ALA A 15 -11.69 -34.44 -18.60
N PRO A 16 -12.19 -33.39 -19.29
CA PRO A 16 -11.41 -32.22 -19.54
C PRO A 16 -11.12 -31.50 -18.23
N VAL A 17 -9.83 -31.27 -17.96
CA VAL A 17 -9.35 -30.41 -16.89
C VAL A 17 -9.84 -29.00 -17.19
N THR A 18 -10.92 -28.57 -16.55
CA THR A 18 -11.33 -27.16 -16.53
C THR A 18 -10.23 -26.39 -15.82
N ALA A 19 -9.49 -25.59 -16.58
CA ALA A 19 -8.55 -24.63 -16.04
C ALA A 19 -9.30 -23.69 -15.10
N ASP A 20 -9.01 -23.82 -13.80
CA ASP A 20 -9.49 -22.95 -12.75
C ASP A 20 -8.83 -21.58 -12.93
N THR A 21 -9.41 -20.76 -13.80
CA THR A 21 -8.99 -19.37 -14.03
C THR A 21 -9.37 -18.58 -12.80
N GLN A 22 -8.45 -18.48 -11.84
CA GLN A 22 -8.61 -17.57 -10.71
C GLN A 22 -8.88 -16.17 -11.23
N PRO A 23 -9.94 -15.50 -10.73
CA PRO A 23 -10.30 -14.17 -11.20
C PRO A 23 -9.13 -13.22 -11.01
N GLY A 24 -8.80 -12.43 -12.04
CA GLY A 24 -7.69 -11.47 -12.03
C GLY A 24 -7.77 -10.50 -10.85
N PHE A 25 -6.67 -9.86 -10.52
CA PHE A 25 -6.56 -8.91 -9.39
C PHE A 25 -7.71 -7.89 -9.35
N LEU A 26 -8.08 -7.33 -10.51
CA LEU A 26 -9.20 -6.38 -10.62
C LEU A 26 -10.57 -7.02 -10.30
N ALA A 27 -10.77 -8.28 -10.69
CA ALA A 27 -12.01 -9.01 -10.36
C ALA A 27 -12.08 -9.34 -8.87
N ARG A 28 -10.95 -9.70 -8.24
CA ARG A 28 -10.86 -9.92 -6.79
C ARG A 28 -11.02 -8.63 -5.99
N MET A 29 -10.49 -7.51 -6.49
CA MET A 29 -10.66 -6.19 -5.89
C MET A 29 -12.13 -5.73 -6.03
N ARG A 30 -12.73 -5.93 -7.22
CA ARG A 30 -14.14 -5.65 -7.47
C ARG A 30 -15.08 -6.50 -6.60
N ALA A 31 -14.75 -7.79 -6.38
CA ALA A 31 -15.50 -8.67 -5.49
C ALA A 31 -15.33 -8.32 -4.00
N LYS A 32 -14.17 -7.77 -3.60
CA LYS A 32 -13.97 -7.25 -2.23
C LYS A 32 -14.66 -5.90 -2.01
N LEU A 33 -14.66 -5.03 -3.01
CA LEU A 33 -15.37 -3.75 -2.99
C LEU A 33 -16.89 -3.95 -3.13
N ASN A 34 -17.32 -5.04 -3.76
CA ASN A 34 -18.73 -5.38 -4.02
C ASN A 34 -19.28 -6.43 -3.03
N ARG A 35 -18.61 -6.68 -1.90
CA ARG A 35 -19.19 -7.48 -0.81
C ARG A 35 -20.25 -6.63 -0.10
N GLY A 36 -21.44 -6.60 -0.69
CA GLY A 36 -22.74 -6.40 -0.06
C GLY A 36 -23.04 -5.04 0.57
N ASP A 37 -22.05 -4.26 0.99
CA ASP A 37 -22.25 -3.05 1.79
C ASP A 37 -21.36 -1.88 1.35
N SER A 38 -20.98 -1.82 0.09
CA SER A 38 -20.44 -0.59 -0.46
C SER A 38 -21.58 0.40 -0.68
N TRP A 39 -21.94 1.09 0.39
CA TRP A 39 -22.94 2.16 0.42
C TRP A 39 -22.74 3.21 -0.70
N LEU A 40 -21.53 3.33 -1.24
CA LEU A 40 -21.24 4.24 -2.34
C LEU A 40 -21.76 3.74 -3.71
N THR A 41 -21.84 2.43 -3.94
CA THR A 41 -22.21 1.87 -5.26
C THR A 41 -23.56 1.19 -5.28
N TYR A 42 -23.98 0.51 -4.21
CA TYR A 42 -25.23 -0.23 -4.15
C TYR A 42 -26.44 0.71 -4.05
N ASP A 43 -26.32 1.79 -3.28
CA ASP A 43 -27.39 2.75 -3.09
C ASP A 43 -27.49 3.81 -4.20
N LEU A 44 -26.39 4.11 -4.94
CA LEU A 44 -26.47 5.02 -6.10
C LEU A 44 -27.41 4.49 -7.19
N ALA A 45 -27.53 3.16 -7.34
CA ALA A 45 -28.50 2.58 -8.26
C ALA A 45 -29.96 2.81 -7.81
N ASN A 46 -30.19 2.90 -6.49
CA ASN A 46 -31.52 3.15 -5.91
C ASN A 46 -31.90 4.64 -5.93
N LEU A 47 -30.94 5.53 -6.14
CA LEU A 47 -31.18 6.98 -6.25
C LEU A 47 -31.69 7.43 -7.62
N LEU A 48 -31.77 6.52 -8.59
CA LEU A 48 -32.22 6.82 -9.96
C LEU A 48 -33.60 6.18 -10.27
N PRO A 49 -34.65 6.45 -9.51
CA PRO A 49 -35.99 5.87 -9.78
C PRO A 49 -36.59 6.28 -11.13
N GLY A 50 -35.90 7.14 -11.89
CA GLY A 50 -36.32 7.58 -13.24
C GLY A 50 -35.23 7.54 -14.29
N GLY A 51 -34.02 7.01 -13.95
CA GLY A 51 -32.90 6.91 -14.91
C GLY A 51 -32.26 8.25 -15.30
N LYS A 52 -32.71 9.39 -14.75
CA LYS A 52 -32.15 10.71 -15.02
C LYS A 52 -31.26 11.16 -13.86
N ILE A 53 -30.12 11.73 -14.20
CA ILE A 53 -29.22 12.37 -13.25
C ILE A 53 -29.66 13.84 -13.15
N ASP A 54 -30.20 14.18 -11.99
CA ASP A 54 -30.62 15.53 -11.63
C ASP A 54 -29.79 16.09 -10.46
N GLU A 55 -30.14 17.27 -9.99
CA GLU A 55 -29.45 17.93 -8.88
C GLU A 55 -29.58 17.12 -7.57
N GLN A 56 -30.69 16.43 -7.36
CA GLN A 56 -30.91 15.63 -6.15
C GLN A 56 -29.90 14.46 -6.06
N VAL A 57 -29.57 13.84 -7.21
CA VAL A 57 -28.56 12.79 -7.29
C VAL A 57 -27.16 13.35 -6.97
N LEU A 58 -26.87 14.56 -7.42
CA LEU A 58 -25.58 15.21 -7.14
C LEU A 58 -25.46 15.62 -5.67
N ASP A 59 -26.53 16.13 -5.06
CA ASP A 59 -26.57 16.49 -3.64
C ASP A 59 -26.39 15.26 -2.75
N GLU A 60 -27.01 14.13 -3.11
CA GLU A 60 -26.80 12.86 -2.40
C GLU A 60 -25.37 12.36 -2.57
N LEU A 61 -24.78 12.50 -3.77
CA LEU A 61 -23.39 12.16 -4.00
C LEU A 61 -22.45 13.02 -3.14
N GLU A 62 -22.76 14.31 -2.97
CA GLU A 62 -22.06 15.23 -2.08
C GLU A 62 -22.06 14.71 -0.64
N MET A 63 -23.24 14.40 -0.10
CA MET A 63 -23.35 13.85 1.26
C MET A 63 -22.54 12.57 1.43
N ARG A 64 -22.49 11.71 0.42
CA ARG A 64 -21.73 10.48 0.45
C ARG A 64 -20.23 10.69 0.38
N LEU A 65 -19.74 11.61 -0.44
CA LEU A 65 -18.33 11.95 -0.50
C LEU A 65 -17.85 12.54 0.83
N ILE A 66 -18.64 13.45 1.43
CA ILE A 66 -18.36 14.02 2.75
C ILE A 66 -18.41 12.92 3.83
N GLY A 67 -19.42 12.07 3.80
CA GLY A 67 -19.55 10.93 4.72
C GLY A 67 -18.45 9.87 4.58
N ALA A 68 -17.80 9.79 3.40
CA ALA A 68 -16.59 9.01 3.17
C ALA A 68 -15.31 9.72 3.61
N ASP A 69 -15.44 10.84 4.32
CA ASP A 69 -14.33 11.68 4.80
C ASP A 69 -13.47 12.27 3.67
N VAL A 70 -14.07 12.48 2.49
CA VAL A 70 -13.48 13.29 1.42
C VAL A 70 -13.56 14.76 1.83
N GLY A 71 -12.44 15.49 1.74
CA GLY A 71 -12.42 16.90 2.14
C GLY A 71 -13.41 17.76 1.34
N ILE A 72 -13.98 18.77 1.98
CA ILE A 72 -15.04 19.64 1.40
C ILE A 72 -14.58 20.25 0.07
N GLU A 73 -13.40 20.85 0.02
CA GLU A 73 -12.84 21.46 -1.19
C GLU A 73 -12.72 20.45 -2.36
N THR A 74 -12.27 19.22 -2.05
CA THR A 74 -12.16 18.16 -3.05
C THR A 74 -13.53 17.71 -3.54
N THR A 75 -14.50 17.57 -2.63
CA THR A 75 -15.88 17.23 -2.96
C THR A 75 -16.51 18.30 -3.86
N GLU A 76 -16.40 19.57 -3.53
CA GLU A 76 -16.89 20.68 -4.34
C GLU A 76 -16.27 20.69 -5.74
N LYS A 77 -14.96 20.46 -5.85
CA LYS A 77 -14.27 20.39 -7.14
C LYS A 77 -14.78 19.26 -8.02
N ILE A 78 -15.01 18.07 -7.44
CA ILE A 78 -15.58 16.91 -8.13
C ILE A 78 -16.98 17.23 -8.63
N LEU A 79 -17.84 17.76 -7.75
CA LEU A 79 -19.24 18.07 -8.07
C LEU A 79 -19.38 19.18 -9.11
N ALA A 80 -18.56 20.22 -9.05
CA ALA A 80 -18.55 21.27 -10.07
C ALA A 80 -18.27 20.69 -11.46
N GLY A 81 -17.34 19.75 -11.58
CA GLY A 81 -17.06 19.04 -12.82
C GLY A 81 -18.25 18.19 -13.31
N LEU A 82 -18.92 17.48 -12.39
CA LEU A 82 -20.08 16.63 -12.71
C LEU A 82 -21.29 17.48 -13.08
N ARG A 83 -21.60 18.58 -12.35
CA ARG A 83 -22.67 19.54 -12.69
C ARG A 83 -22.49 20.11 -14.10
N GLY A 84 -21.25 20.46 -14.48
CA GLY A 84 -20.94 20.90 -15.84
C GLY A 84 -21.27 19.84 -16.90
N LYS A 85 -21.02 18.57 -16.63
CA LYS A 85 -21.34 17.47 -17.56
C LYS A 85 -22.85 17.19 -17.63
N VAL A 86 -23.57 17.29 -16.50
CA VAL A 86 -25.04 17.18 -16.47
C VAL A 86 -25.67 18.30 -17.32
N ALA A 87 -25.22 19.54 -17.16
CA ALA A 87 -25.71 20.69 -17.95
C ALA A 87 -25.51 20.49 -19.46
N ARG A 88 -24.44 19.82 -19.88
CA ARG A 88 -24.17 19.46 -21.29
C ARG A 88 -24.86 18.17 -21.76
N LYS A 89 -25.67 17.53 -20.89
CA LYS A 89 -26.36 16.25 -21.16
C LYS A 89 -25.40 15.09 -21.49
N GLU A 90 -24.18 15.13 -20.96
CA GLU A 90 -23.18 14.08 -21.16
C GLU A 90 -23.37 12.88 -20.20
N LEU A 91 -24.12 13.06 -19.11
CA LEU A 91 -24.42 12.04 -18.12
C LEU A 91 -25.86 11.55 -18.27
N GLY A 92 -26.07 10.54 -19.11
CA GLY A 92 -27.42 10.02 -19.43
C GLY A 92 -27.89 8.90 -18.52
N ASN A 93 -26.99 8.25 -17.76
CA ASN A 93 -27.29 7.10 -16.90
C ASN A 93 -26.25 6.96 -15.78
N LEU A 94 -26.52 6.01 -14.86
CA LEU A 94 -25.65 5.73 -13.71
C LEU A 94 -24.22 5.36 -14.11
N ASP A 95 -24.05 4.54 -15.15
CA ASP A 95 -22.71 4.11 -15.59
C ASP A 95 -21.87 5.31 -16.07
N ALA A 96 -22.51 6.24 -16.78
CA ALA A 96 -21.85 7.48 -17.21
C ALA A 96 -21.47 8.36 -16.01
N LEU A 97 -22.33 8.45 -14.97
CA LEU A 97 -22.02 9.17 -13.74
C LEU A 97 -20.85 8.55 -13.00
N LEU A 98 -20.86 7.23 -12.82
CA LEU A 98 -19.78 6.50 -12.16
C LEU A 98 -18.45 6.60 -12.93
N ALA A 99 -18.51 6.53 -14.25
CA ALA A 99 -17.32 6.72 -15.09
C ALA A 99 -16.77 8.15 -14.96
N ALA A 100 -17.63 9.16 -14.93
CA ALA A 100 -17.24 10.56 -14.76
C ALA A 100 -16.68 10.83 -13.36
N LEU A 101 -17.29 10.27 -12.30
CA LEU A 101 -16.77 10.36 -10.94
C LEU A 101 -15.39 9.69 -10.83
N ARG A 102 -15.25 8.49 -11.39
CA ARG A 102 -13.95 7.81 -11.44
C ARG A 102 -12.89 8.64 -12.15
N GLN A 103 -13.24 9.25 -13.28
CA GLN A 103 -12.32 10.10 -14.02
C GLN A 103 -11.92 11.33 -13.21
N ALA A 104 -12.87 12.00 -12.54
CA ALA A 104 -12.58 13.14 -11.68
C ALA A 104 -11.62 12.79 -10.53
N LEU A 105 -11.78 11.62 -9.92
CA LEU A 105 -10.85 11.11 -8.91
C LEU A 105 -9.46 10.80 -9.49
N LEU A 106 -9.41 10.20 -10.68
CA LEU A 106 -8.15 9.93 -11.38
C LEU A 106 -7.42 11.22 -11.75
N ASP A 107 -8.13 12.24 -12.21
CA ASP A 107 -7.55 13.54 -12.57
C ASP A 107 -6.90 14.26 -11.36
N ILE A 108 -7.38 13.95 -10.14
CA ILE A 108 -6.77 14.45 -8.90
C ILE A 108 -5.51 13.65 -8.53
N VAL A 109 -5.55 12.32 -8.66
CA VAL A 109 -4.47 11.45 -8.16
C VAL A 109 -3.36 11.24 -9.19
N ALA A 110 -3.67 11.18 -10.49
CA ALA A 110 -2.69 10.86 -11.53
C ALA A 110 -1.49 11.85 -11.59
N PRO A 111 -1.67 13.18 -11.42
CA PRO A 111 -0.55 14.11 -11.45
C PRO A 111 0.49 13.92 -10.34
N VAL A 112 0.08 13.36 -9.20
CA VAL A 112 0.92 13.12 -8.03
C VAL A 112 1.40 11.67 -7.92
N SER A 113 0.88 10.78 -8.76
CA SER A 113 1.30 9.38 -8.82
C SER A 113 2.66 9.27 -9.51
N ARG A 114 3.69 8.90 -8.75
CA ARG A 114 5.05 8.72 -9.26
C ARG A 114 5.57 7.35 -8.85
N PRO A 115 6.31 6.66 -9.74
CA PRO A 115 7.01 5.44 -9.37
C PRO A 115 8.15 5.75 -8.38
N LEU A 116 8.42 4.82 -7.46
CA LEU A 116 9.63 4.83 -6.67
C LEU A 116 10.79 4.39 -7.57
N VAL A 117 11.74 5.28 -7.83
CA VAL A 117 12.92 5.02 -8.67
C VAL A 117 14.16 4.95 -7.78
N VAL A 118 14.84 3.82 -7.81
CA VAL A 118 16.12 3.63 -7.13
C VAL A 118 17.24 4.24 -7.99
N ASP A 119 17.98 5.20 -7.44
CA ASP A 119 19.16 5.76 -8.09
C ASP A 119 20.35 4.80 -7.94
N GLU A 120 20.75 4.18 -9.04
CA GLU A 120 21.84 3.19 -9.09
C GLU A 120 23.22 3.78 -8.82
N SER A 121 23.36 5.11 -8.87
CA SER A 121 24.61 5.79 -8.48
C SER A 121 24.84 5.76 -6.97
N ARG A 122 23.83 5.38 -6.18
CA ARG A 122 23.86 5.28 -4.71
C ARG A 122 23.92 3.82 -4.30
N GLN A 123 24.95 3.43 -3.57
CA GLN A 123 25.15 2.03 -3.11
C GLN A 123 25.53 1.99 -1.63
N PRO A 124 24.57 1.61 -0.76
CA PRO A 124 23.15 1.29 -1.07
C PRO A 124 22.29 2.55 -1.22
N TYR A 125 21.21 2.47 -2.02
CA TYR A 125 20.11 3.43 -1.97
C TYR A 125 19.32 3.22 -0.68
N VAL A 126 19.30 4.23 0.19
CA VAL A 126 18.72 4.11 1.55
C VAL A 126 17.30 4.65 1.54
N ILE A 127 16.34 3.76 1.85
CA ILE A 127 14.92 4.08 1.99
C ILE A 127 14.54 3.99 3.46
N LEU A 128 14.07 5.09 4.04
CA LEU A 128 13.52 5.13 5.39
C LEU A 128 11.99 5.08 5.32
N VAL A 129 11.37 4.08 5.95
CA VAL A 129 9.91 3.89 5.92
C VAL A 129 9.32 4.40 7.21
N VAL A 130 8.45 5.41 7.13
CA VAL A 130 7.82 6.09 8.26
C VAL A 130 6.29 5.99 8.19
N GLY A 131 5.59 6.26 9.29
CA GLY A 131 4.13 6.22 9.40
C GLY A 131 3.67 5.70 10.74
N VAL A 132 2.39 5.84 11.07
CA VAL A 132 1.82 5.41 12.35
C VAL A 132 1.77 3.89 12.49
N ASN A 133 1.60 3.41 13.73
CA ASN A 133 1.40 1.97 13.96
C ASN A 133 0.11 1.50 13.29
N GLY A 134 0.17 0.36 12.61
CA GLY A 134 -0.98 -0.21 11.89
C GLY A 134 -1.16 0.32 10.46
N SER A 135 -0.41 1.35 10.00
CA SER A 135 -0.51 1.85 8.62
C SER A 135 -0.02 0.88 7.55
N GLY A 136 0.68 -0.20 7.94
CA GLY A 136 1.17 -1.22 7.01
C GLY A 136 2.65 -1.06 6.62
N LYS A 137 3.48 -0.33 7.37
CA LYS A 137 4.91 -0.14 7.11
C LYS A 137 5.64 -1.45 6.84
N THR A 138 5.68 -2.35 7.83
CA THR A 138 6.40 -3.63 7.74
C THR A 138 5.92 -4.49 6.57
N THR A 139 4.60 -4.48 6.28
CA THR A 139 4.03 -5.15 5.12
C THR A 139 4.49 -4.53 3.80
N THR A 140 4.55 -3.20 3.74
CA THR A 140 5.02 -2.45 2.56
C THR A 140 6.51 -2.73 2.33
N ILE A 141 7.33 -2.73 3.38
CA ILE A 141 8.75 -3.10 3.33
C ILE A 141 8.93 -4.50 2.73
N GLY A 142 8.17 -5.49 3.23
CA GLY A 142 8.24 -6.86 2.70
C GLY A 142 7.87 -6.96 1.22
N LYS A 143 6.90 -6.17 0.76
CA LYS A 143 6.51 -6.10 -0.66
C LYS A 143 7.56 -5.41 -1.52
N LEU A 144 8.16 -4.31 -1.04
CA LEU A 144 9.25 -3.61 -1.73
C LEU A 144 10.50 -4.49 -1.80
N ALA A 145 10.85 -5.19 -0.73
CA ALA A 145 11.96 -6.15 -0.73
C ALA A 145 11.78 -7.20 -1.83
N ARG A 146 10.58 -7.79 -1.92
CA ARG A 146 10.25 -8.74 -2.98
C ARG A 146 10.33 -8.13 -4.38
N LEU A 147 9.84 -6.90 -4.55
CA LEU A 147 9.87 -6.20 -5.84
C LEU A 147 11.31 -5.99 -6.30
N PHE A 148 12.15 -5.42 -5.45
CA PHE A 148 13.54 -5.13 -5.79
C PHE A 148 14.38 -6.42 -5.99
N THR A 149 14.13 -7.47 -5.19
CA THR A 149 14.78 -8.77 -5.40
C THR A 149 14.37 -9.39 -6.75
N ALA A 150 13.10 -9.27 -7.14
CA ALA A 150 12.61 -9.72 -8.45
C ALA A 150 13.22 -8.94 -9.63
N GLU A 151 13.65 -7.68 -9.40
CA GLU A 151 14.42 -6.86 -10.33
C GLU A 151 15.93 -7.20 -10.34
N GLY A 152 16.35 -8.20 -9.54
CA GLY A 152 17.75 -8.63 -9.44
C GLY A 152 18.62 -7.79 -8.50
N ARG A 153 18.02 -6.89 -7.69
CA ARG A 153 18.74 -6.02 -6.75
C ARG A 153 19.05 -6.77 -5.46
N LYS A 154 20.23 -6.51 -4.88
CA LYS A 154 20.61 -6.97 -3.55
C LYS A 154 20.02 -6.05 -2.51
N VAL A 155 19.11 -6.57 -1.69
CA VAL A 155 18.38 -5.80 -0.67
C VAL A 155 18.85 -6.19 0.72
N VAL A 156 18.92 -5.22 1.64
CA VAL A 156 19.10 -5.41 3.09
C VAL A 156 17.95 -4.72 3.81
N LEU A 157 17.44 -5.34 4.89
CA LEU A 157 16.40 -4.75 5.75
C LEU A 157 17.00 -4.38 7.10
N ALA A 158 16.52 -3.26 7.67
CA ALA A 158 16.86 -2.82 9.02
C ALA A 158 15.62 -2.79 9.92
N ALA A 159 15.65 -3.51 11.04
CA ALA A 159 14.57 -3.58 12.03
C ALA A 159 14.67 -2.42 13.03
N GLY A 160 14.37 -1.19 12.59
CA GLY A 160 14.45 0.01 13.44
C GLY A 160 13.25 0.22 14.35
N ASP A 161 12.12 -0.50 14.21
CA ASP A 161 11.03 -0.54 15.21
C ASP A 161 11.45 -1.46 16.38
N THR A 162 12.45 -1.02 17.15
CA THR A 162 13.02 -1.80 18.26
C THR A 162 12.14 -1.87 19.50
N PHE A 163 11.15 -1.01 19.60
CA PHE A 163 10.24 -0.98 20.75
C PHE A 163 9.24 -2.13 20.77
N ARG A 164 9.02 -2.75 19.62
CA ARG A 164 8.04 -3.83 19.45
C ARG A 164 8.76 -5.10 19.02
N ALA A 165 8.95 -6.03 19.95
CA ALA A 165 9.56 -7.35 19.64
C ALA A 165 8.85 -8.03 18.45
N ALA A 166 7.51 -8.02 18.44
CA ALA A 166 6.74 -8.60 17.35
C ALA A 166 6.96 -7.90 15.98
N ALA A 167 7.35 -6.62 15.94
CA ALA A 167 7.68 -5.93 14.70
C ALA A 167 9.02 -6.43 14.14
N ILE A 168 10.01 -6.64 15.02
CA ILE A 168 11.30 -7.23 14.65
C ILE A 168 11.09 -8.64 14.08
N GLU A 169 10.35 -9.49 14.78
CA GLU A 169 10.04 -10.87 14.34
C GLU A 169 9.29 -10.86 13.01
N GLN A 170 8.31 -9.95 12.85
CA GLN A 170 7.55 -9.81 11.60
C GLN A 170 8.46 -9.45 10.43
N LEU A 171 9.43 -8.53 10.64
CA LEU A 171 10.36 -8.14 9.58
C LEU A 171 11.32 -9.29 9.24
N GLN A 172 11.76 -10.07 10.22
CA GLN A 172 12.57 -11.26 10.02
C GLN A 172 11.85 -12.31 9.16
N VAL A 173 10.56 -12.57 9.45
CA VAL A 173 9.72 -13.45 8.59
C VAL A 173 9.63 -12.94 7.16
N TRP A 174 9.55 -11.62 6.94
CA TRP A 174 9.57 -11.04 5.60
C TRP A 174 10.95 -11.22 4.93
N GLY A 175 12.04 -11.07 5.68
CA GLY A 175 13.40 -11.34 5.19
C GLY A 175 13.55 -12.77 4.74
N ASP A 176 13.18 -13.74 5.58
CA ASP A 176 13.27 -15.18 5.27
C ASP A 176 12.43 -15.56 4.03
N ARG A 177 11.22 -15.01 3.91
CA ARG A 177 10.34 -15.27 2.76
C ARG A 177 10.88 -14.77 1.42
N ASN A 178 11.72 -13.74 1.45
CA ASN A 178 12.25 -13.09 0.26
C ASN A 178 13.74 -13.37 0.04
N ASP A 179 14.35 -14.19 0.91
CA ASP A 179 15.79 -14.43 0.94
C ASP A 179 16.62 -13.13 1.05
N VAL A 180 16.18 -12.25 1.95
CA VAL A 180 16.77 -10.93 2.18
C VAL A 180 17.29 -10.84 3.62
N PRO A 181 18.58 -10.47 3.83
CA PRO A 181 19.13 -10.33 5.17
C PRO A 181 18.45 -9.19 5.94
N VAL A 182 18.14 -9.45 7.21
CA VAL A 182 17.58 -8.50 8.16
C VAL A 182 18.59 -8.19 9.24
N ILE A 183 18.96 -6.94 9.40
CA ILE A 183 19.78 -6.47 10.51
C ILE A 183 18.85 -6.05 11.65
N ALA A 184 18.97 -6.71 12.77
CA ALA A 184 18.17 -6.49 13.96
C ALA A 184 19.03 -6.58 15.21
N GLN A 185 18.63 -5.90 16.27
CA GLN A 185 19.18 -6.02 17.62
C GLN A 185 18.06 -6.44 18.59
N ALA A 186 18.40 -6.62 19.86
CA ALA A 186 17.42 -6.94 20.89
C ALA A 186 16.34 -5.86 21.01
N ALA A 187 15.13 -6.26 21.42
CA ALA A 187 14.07 -5.30 21.71
C ALA A 187 14.55 -4.26 22.74
N GLY A 188 14.20 -2.99 22.49
CA GLY A 188 14.63 -1.85 23.29
C GLY A 188 16.01 -1.27 22.93
N ALA A 189 16.70 -1.83 21.93
CA ALA A 189 17.92 -1.22 21.40
C ALA A 189 17.65 0.16 20.78
N ASP A 190 18.69 0.98 20.62
CA ASP A 190 18.57 2.28 19.99
C ASP A 190 18.28 2.13 18.46
N PRO A 191 17.12 2.59 17.98
CA PRO A 191 16.76 2.51 16.54
C PRO A 191 17.84 3.06 15.60
N ALA A 192 18.47 4.17 16.00
CA ALA A 192 19.51 4.79 15.19
C ALA A 192 20.78 3.92 15.11
N ALA A 193 21.12 3.19 16.16
CA ALA A 193 22.24 2.25 16.14
C ALA A 193 21.95 1.06 15.21
N VAL A 194 20.74 0.47 15.29
CA VAL A 194 20.33 -0.63 14.40
C VAL A 194 20.42 -0.23 12.93
N ILE A 195 19.90 0.96 12.59
CA ILE A 195 19.89 1.45 11.20
C ILE A 195 21.31 1.80 10.74
N TYR A 196 22.18 2.29 11.64
CA TYR A 196 23.59 2.52 11.35
C TYR A 196 24.34 1.23 11.03
N ASP A 197 24.17 0.20 11.87
CA ASP A 197 24.78 -1.12 11.66
C ASP A 197 24.27 -1.76 10.36
N ALA A 198 22.98 -1.54 10.06
CA ALA A 198 22.40 -2.01 8.81
C ALA A 198 23.02 -1.34 7.58
N LEU A 199 23.28 -0.04 7.63
CA LEU A 199 23.95 0.68 6.54
C LEU A 199 25.38 0.19 6.36
N GLN A 200 26.15 0.03 7.44
CA GLN A 200 27.50 -0.54 7.36
C GLN A 200 27.48 -1.95 6.77
N SER A 201 26.55 -2.80 7.23
CA SER A 201 26.40 -4.16 6.70
C SER A 201 26.03 -4.16 5.22
N ALA A 202 25.12 -3.27 4.81
CA ALA A 202 24.69 -3.13 3.41
C ALA A 202 25.85 -2.70 2.51
N GLN A 203 26.66 -1.73 2.95
CA GLN A 203 27.87 -1.30 2.24
C GLN A 203 28.88 -2.44 2.11
N ALA A 204 29.16 -3.15 3.22
CA ALA A 204 30.12 -4.26 3.22
C ALA A 204 29.68 -5.44 2.33
N ARG A 205 28.37 -5.65 2.14
CA ARG A 205 27.78 -6.67 1.28
C ARG A 205 27.66 -6.27 -0.19
N GLY A 206 27.94 -4.99 -0.51
CA GLY A 206 27.64 -4.43 -1.83
C GLY A 206 26.17 -4.52 -2.18
N ALA A 207 25.30 -4.16 -1.22
CA ALA A 207 23.86 -4.11 -1.43
C ALA A 207 23.48 -2.90 -2.29
N ASP A 208 22.46 -3.06 -3.14
CA ASP A 208 21.92 -2.00 -3.97
C ASP A 208 20.91 -1.13 -3.22
N VAL A 209 20.14 -1.74 -2.28
CA VAL A 209 19.07 -1.08 -1.53
C VAL A 209 19.12 -1.47 -0.06
N LEU A 210 19.01 -0.48 0.82
CA LEU A 210 18.72 -0.65 2.24
C LEU A 210 17.33 -0.10 2.52
N ILE A 211 16.44 -0.91 3.11
CA ILE A 211 15.10 -0.47 3.55
C ILE A 211 15.05 -0.54 5.07
N ALA A 212 14.85 0.61 5.72
CA ALA A 212 14.79 0.71 7.17
C ALA A 212 13.34 0.91 7.67
N ASP A 213 12.87 -0.02 8.51
CA ASP A 213 11.62 0.14 9.27
C ASP A 213 11.84 1.10 10.44
N THR A 214 10.81 1.84 10.83
CA THR A 214 10.84 2.74 11.99
C THR A 214 9.64 2.55 12.88
N ALA A 215 9.75 2.97 14.13
CA ALA A 215 8.63 3.05 15.05
C ALA A 215 7.54 3.99 14.52
N GLY A 216 6.28 3.72 14.89
CA GLY A 216 5.12 4.50 14.45
C GLY A 216 4.28 5.03 15.61
N ARG A 217 4.89 5.60 16.64
CA ARG A 217 4.20 6.04 17.87
C ARG A 217 3.55 7.41 17.69
N LEU A 218 2.24 7.46 17.48
CA LEU A 218 1.49 8.71 17.31
C LEU A 218 1.35 9.50 18.63
N HIS A 219 1.27 8.82 19.78
CA HIS A 219 0.96 9.47 21.06
C HIS A 219 2.13 10.25 21.68
N THR A 220 3.30 10.23 21.05
CA THR A 220 4.50 10.97 21.44
C THR A 220 5.18 11.56 20.21
N GLN A 221 4.44 12.42 19.48
CA GLN A 221 4.94 13.00 18.21
C GLN A 221 6.32 13.66 18.36
N SER A 222 6.56 14.41 19.43
CA SER A 222 7.86 15.04 19.67
C SER A 222 9.01 14.01 19.74
N ASN A 223 8.80 12.92 20.47
CA ASN A 223 9.82 11.87 20.63
C ASN A 223 10.08 11.12 19.32
N LEU A 224 9.02 10.88 18.52
CA LEU A 224 9.17 10.20 17.21
C LEU A 224 9.96 11.06 16.23
N MET A 225 9.64 12.35 16.13
CA MET A 225 10.36 13.27 15.26
C MET A 225 11.82 13.44 15.68
N ASP A 226 12.11 13.45 16.97
CA ASP A 226 13.49 13.52 17.46
C ASP A 226 14.27 12.22 17.18
N GLU A 227 13.59 11.07 17.26
CA GLU A 227 14.14 9.78 16.85
C GLU A 227 14.47 9.77 15.34
N LEU A 228 13.56 10.22 14.49
CA LEU A 228 13.81 10.32 13.04
C LEU A 228 14.97 11.29 12.70
N LYS A 229 15.03 12.44 13.39
CA LYS A 229 16.17 13.38 13.29
C LYS A 229 17.48 12.72 13.70
N LYS A 230 17.45 11.91 14.78
CA LYS A 230 18.62 11.16 15.23
C LYS A 230 19.05 10.12 14.20
N VAL A 231 18.11 9.35 13.62
CA VAL A 231 18.38 8.39 12.55
C VAL A 231 19.04 9.09 11.37
N LYS A 232 18.45 10.18 10.87
CA LYS A 232 19.02 10.97 9.75
C LYS A 232 20.45 11.44 10.07
N ARG A 233 20.68 11.99 11.27
CA ARG A 233 22.02 12.46 11.68
C ARG A 233 23.03 11.33 11.73
N VAL A 234 22.63 10.14 12.18
CA VAL A 234 23.52 8.98 12.31
C VAL A 234 23.85 8.37 10.96
N LEU A 235 22.85 8.24 10.07
CA LEU A 235 23.07 7.83 8.67
C LEU A 235 24.05 8.77 7.96
N GLY A 236 23.89 10.08 8.16
CA GLY A 236 24.77 11.12 7.57
C GLY A 236 26.25 11.05 7.98
N ARG A 237 26.61 10.22 8.97
CA ARG A 237 28.03 9.95 9.32
C ARG A 237 28.69 8.97 8.35
N LEU A 238 27.91 8.04 7.77
CA LEU A 238 28.36 7.04 6.79
C LEU A 238 28.15 7.53 5.35
N ASP A 239 27.00 8.17 5.14
CA ASP A 239 26.62 8.75 3.85
C ASP A 239 25.88 10.09 4.10
N PRO A 240 26.51 11.24 3.85
CA PRO A 240 25.92 12.57 4.06
C PRO A 240 24.62 12.82 3.28
N SER A 241 24.36 12.03 2.22
CA SER A 241 23.15 12.13 1.40
C SER A 241 22.01 11.22 1.89
N ALA A 242 22.27 10.29 2.81
CA ALA A 242 21.26 9.38 3.35
C ALA A 242 20.37 10.04 4.44
N PRO A 243 19.08 9.63 4.53
CA PRO A 243 18.38 8.72 3.64
C PRO A 243 18.12 9.36 2.27
N HIS A 244 18.16 8.55 1.18
CA HIS A 244 17.92 9.03 -0.19
C HIS A 244 16.41 9.17 -0.48
N GLU A 245 15.60 8.37 0.20
CA GLU A 245 14.14 8.40 0.10
C GLU A 245 13.50 8.21 1.48
N VAL A 246 12.42 8.94 1.74
CA VAL A 246 11.58 8.77 2.93
C VAL A 246 10.15 8.44 2.48
N LEU A 247 9.72 7.21 2.72
CA LEU A 247 8.39 6.74 2.38
C LEU A 247 7.46 6.85 3.57
N LEU A 248 6.50 7.76 3.50
CA LEU A 248 5.39 7.83 4.45
C LEU A 248 4.30 6.83 4.03
N VAL A 249 4.06 5.82 4.88
CA VAL A 249 3.00 4.83 4.67
C VAL A 249 1.76 5.26 5.41
N LEU A 250 0.68 5.52 4.67
CA LEU A 250 -0.62 5.93 5.17
C LEU A 250 -1.68 4.87 4.88
N ASP A 251 -2.64 4.75 5.78
CA ASP A 251 -3.87 3.99 5.53
C ASP A 251 -4.89 4.92 4.86
N ALA A 252 -5.20 4.64 3.60
CA ALA A 252 -6.14 5.44 2.81
C ALA A 252 -7.58 5.40 3.38
N GLY A 253 -7.91 4.43 4.25
CA GLY A 253 -9.20 4.35 4.92
C GLY A 253 -9.37 5.36 6.07
N GLN A 254 -8.32 6.11 6.43
CA GLN A 254 -8.36 7.08 7.53
C GLN A 254 -8.77 8.52 7.11
N GLY A 255 -9.10 8.72 5.84
CA GLY A 255 -9.61 10.00 5.33
C GLY A 255 -8.76 11.21 5.72
N GLN A 256 -9.36 12.24 6.31
CA GLN A 256 -8.68 13.47 6.73
C GLN A 256 -7.59 13.26 7.79
N ASN A 257 -7.67 12.18 8.59
CA ASN A 257 -6.62 11.87 9.56
C ASN A 257 -5.29 11.55 8.87
N ALA A 258 -5.30 11.04 7.63
CA ALA A 258 -4.07 10.81 6.88
C ALA A 258 -3.32 12.10 6.56
N LEU A 259 -4.02 13.23 6.34
CA LEU A 259 -3.41 14.55 6.15
C LEU A 259 -2.69 15.03 7.41
N ALA A 260 -3.31 14.85 8.59
CA ALA A 260 -2.70 15.20 9.86
C ALA A 260 -1.42 14.37 10.16
N GLN A 261 -1.33 13.15 9.62
CA GLN A 261 -0.12 12.32 9.73
C GLN A 261 0.99 12.77 8.78
N ALA A 262 0.68 13.45 7.70
CA ALA A 262 1.64 13.92 6.71
C ALA A 262 2.24 15.30 7.07
N GLN A 263 1.59 16.07 7.95
CA GLN A 263 2.04 17.36 8.48
C GLN A 263 2.98 17.21 9.67
#